data_d12f1111c5055c10c7330191f0137f40
#
_entry.id   d12f1111c5055c10c7330191f0137f40
#
_cell.length_a   1.000
_cell.length_b   1.000
_cell.length_c   1.000
_cell.angle_alpha   90.00
_cell.angle_beta   90.00
_cell.angle_gamma   90.00
#
_symmetry.space_group_name_H-M   'P 1'
#
loop_
_entity.id
_entity.type
_entity.pdbx_description
1 polymer ?
#
loop_
_entity_poly.entity_id
_entity_poly.type
_entity_poly.pdbx_seq_one_letter_code
_entity_poly.pdbx_strand_id
1 'polypeptide(L)'
;MSVNTKYELKPGPATREAFGKALAELGRENPNIVVGDADLTKSTMTTYFAKEFPGRLFECGIAEANMVAIGAGLALSGKIPFVSSFSAFLMTKGFEQLRCLVAYPNVNLKVVGTHSGISIGEDGPSQMSMEDLALAGALPNFTVLAPADEVSTKWAVKWAAAHVGPVFIRTGRPKTATIYDAGATFEIGKAVELLSGSDVTLMAHGMLVAEAI
;
A
#
# COMPACT_ATOMS: atom_id res chain seq x y z
N MET A 1 -17.12 32.33 -9.45
CA MET A 1 -16.75 31.34 -10.48
C MET A 1 -17.32 30.00 -9.98
N SER A 2 -18.31 29.45 -10.71
CA SER A 2 -18.80 28.10 -10.39
C SER A 2 -17.74 27.10 -10.89
N VAL A 3 -17.05 26.44 -10.00
CA VAL A 3 -16.22 25.29 -10.33
C VAL A 3 -17.21 24.19 -10.75
N ASN A 4 -17.32 23.96 -12.05
CA ASN A 4 -18.11 22.88 -12.59
C ASN A 4 -17.33 21.58 -12.35
N THR A 5 -17.45 21.04 -11.16
CA THR A 5 -16.77 19.80 -10.82
C THR A 5 -17.48 18.64 -11.51
N LYS A 6 -16.81 18.02 -12.46
CA LYS A 6 -17.20 16.78 -13.12
C LYS A 6 -17.35 15.63 -12.11
N TYR A 7 -16.75 15.80 -10.92
CA TYR A 7 -16.72 14.80 -9.87
C TYR A 7 -17.50 15.27 -8.64
N GLU A 8 -18.55 14.54 -8.29
CA GLU A 8 -19.16 14.61 -6.98
C GLU A 8 -18.39 13.67 -6.06
N LEU A 9 -17.43 14.23 -5.28
CA LEU A 9 -16.60 13.43 -4.37
C LEU A 9 -17.45 12.86 -3.23
N LYS A 10 -17.66 11.56 -3.24
CA LYS A 10 -18.38 10.84 -2.18
C LYS A 10 -17.40 10.37 -1.11
N PRO A 11 -17.79 10.45 0.19
CA PRO A 11 -16.96 9.86 1.25
C PRO A 11 -16.75 8.37 1.03
N GLY A 12 -15.50 7.93 1.12
CA GLY A 12 -15.09 6.53 1.04
C GLY A 12 -14.33 6.08 2.28
N PRO A 13 -13.92 4.81 2.36
CA PRO A 13 -13.11 4.29 3.44
C PRO A 13 -11.65 4.79 3.37
N ALA A 14 -10.89 4.55 4.42
CA ALA A 14 -9.45 4.74 4.40
C ALA A 14 -8.78 3.72 3.44
N THR A 15 -7.71 4.13 2.75
CA THR A 15 -6.99 3.23 1.84
C THR A 15 -6.40 2.01 2.56
N ARG A 16 -5.96 2.14 3.84
CA ARG A 16 -5.55 0.99 4.66
C ARG A 16 -6.69 -0.01 4.91
N GLU A 17 -7.92 0.47 5.05
CA GLU A 17 -9.09 -0.40 5.22
C GLU A 17 -9.43 -1.13 3.92
N ALA A 18 -9.38 -0.42 2.79
CA ALA A 18 -9.55 -1.01 1.47
C ALA A 18 -8.47 -2.08 1.20
N PHE A 19 -7.22 -1.83 1.60
CA PHE A 19 -6.13 -2.81 1.57
C PHE A 19 -6.48 -4.08 2.35
N GLY A 20 -6.84 -3.95 3.62
CA GLY A 20 -7.14 -5.11 4.47
C GLY A 20 -8.28 -5.97 3.94
N LYS A 21 -9.35 -5.34 3.40
CA LYS A 21 -10.48 -6.04 2.77
C LYS A 21 -10.06 -6.75 1.48
N ALA A 22 -9.32 -6.07 0.60
CA ALA A 22 -8.81 -6.65 -0.64
C ALA A 22 -7.86 -7.83 -0.38
N LEU A 23 -7.05 -7.74 0.68
CA LEU A 23 -6.14 -8.80 1.09
C LEU A 23 -6.90 -10.05 1.56
N ALA A 24 -7.99 -9.90 2.31
CA ALA A 24 -8.87 -11.01 2.70
C ALA A 24 -9.55 -11.65 1.48
N GLU A 25 -10.02 -10.84 0.51
CA GLU A 25 -10.54 -11.34 -0.78
C GLU A 25 -9.49 -12.21 -1.50
N LEU A 26 -8.26 -11.70 -1.64
CA LEU A 26 -7.16 -12.46 -2.25
C LEU A 26 -6.84 -13.76 -1.51
N GLY A 27 -6.93 -13.74 -0.19
CA GLY A 27 -6.71 -14.94 0.63
C GLY A 27 -7.69 -16.07 0.34
N ARG A 28 -8.93 -15.75 -0.06
CA ARG A 28 -9.92 -16.73 -0.50
C ARG A 28 -9.61 -17.29 -1.89
N GLU A 29 -9.10 -16.41 -2.78
CA GLU A 29 -8.81 -16.75 -4.17
C GLU A 29 -7.49 -17.54 -4.32
N ASN A 30 -6.49 -17.26 -3.47
CA ASN A 30 -5.14 -17.83 -3.61
C ASN A 30 -4.56 -18.29 -2.26
N PRO A 31 -4.34 -19.61 -2.07
CA PRO A 31 -3.78 -20.16 -0.83
C PRO A 31 -2.29 -19.85 -0.62
N ASN A 32 -1.60 -19.32 -1.64
CA ASN A 32 -0.20 -18.91 -1.52
C ASN A 32 -0.03 -17.50 -0.94
N ILE A 33 -1.11 -16.73 -0.82
CA ILE A 33 -1.08 -15.45 -0.10
C ILE A 33 -0.84 -15.72 1.38
N VAL A 34 0.22 -15.13 1.93
CA VAL A 34 0.55 -15.12 3.35
C VAL A 34 0.80 -13.67 3.80
N VAL A 35 0.55 -13.38 5.07
CA VAL A 35 0.59 -12.00 5.57
C VAL A 35 1.51 -11.91 6.77
N GLY A 36 2.40 -10.92 6.78
CA GLY A 36 3.23 -10.57 7.92
C GLY A 36 2.81 -9.23 8.54
N ASP A 37 2.84 -9.15 9.86
CA ASP A 37 2.58 -7.92 10.61
C ASP A 37 3.60 -7.78 11.76
N ALA A 38 3.80 -6.55 12.20
CA ALA A 38 4.74 -6.20 13.27
C ALA A 38 4.00 -5.57 14.47
N ASP A 39 3.09 -6.35 15.08
CA ASP A 39 2.26 -5.99 16.25
C ASP A 39 1.30 -4.82 16.01
N LEU A 40 0.84 -4.64 14.76
CA LEU A 40 -0.04 -3.54 14.36
C LEU A 40 -1.28 -4.00 13.57
N THR A 41 -1.66 -5.28 13.64
CA THR A 41 -2.73 -5.88 12.83
C THR A 41 -4.05 -5.11 12.81
N LYS A 42 -4.45 -4.52 13.94
CA LYS A 42 -5.66 -3.68 14.03
C LYS A 42 -5.51 -2.36 13.27
N SER A 43 -4.33 -1.77 13.33
CA SER A 43 -4.04 -0.48 12.69
C SER A 43 -3.79 -0.61 11.19
N THR A 44 -3.04 -1.62 10.79
CA THR A 44 -2.74 -1.94 9.38
C THR A 44 -3.94 -2.53 8.64
N MET A 45 -4.97 -2.97 9.37
CA MET A 45 -6.16 -3.69 8.87
C MET A 45 -5.87 -5.10 8.35
N THR A 46 -4.68 -5.67 8.58
CA THR A 46 -4.38 -7.08 8.30
C THR A 46 -5.24 -8.03 9.14
N THR A 47 -5.88 -7.50 10.19
CA THR A 47 -6.89 -8.22 10.99
C THR A 47 -8.05 -8.80 10.16
N TYR A 48 -8.41 -8.21 9.01
CA TYR A 48 -9.42 -8.79 8.11
C TYR A 48 -8.95 -10.16 7.57
N PHE A 49 -7.69 -10.23 7.13
CA PHE A 49 -7.08 -11.48 6.68
C PHE A 49 -6.88 -12.48 7.83
N ALA A 50 -6.36 -12.00 8.97
CA ALA A 50 -6.06 -12.84 10.13
C ALA A 50 -7.28 -13.58 10.67
N LYS A 51 -8.47 -12.94 10.66
CA LYS A 51 -9.73 -13.55 11.11
C LYS A 51 -10.15 -14.75 10.26
N GLU A 52 -9.91 -14.69 8.95
CA GLU A 52 -10.29 -15.76 8.03
C GLU A 52 -9.20 -16.82 7.88
N PHE A 53 -7.95 -16.41 7.97
CA PHE A 53 -6.78 -17.25 7.67
C PHE A 53 -5.71 -17.17 8.77
N PRO A 54 -6.02 -17.52 10.03
CA PRO A 54 -5.06 -17.34 11.13
C PRO A 54 -3.76 -18.15 10.94
N GLY A 55 -3.80 -19.28 10.23
CA GLY A 55 -2.61 -20.08 9.90
C GLY A 55 -1.76 -19.55 8.76
N ARG A 56 -2.16 -18.44 8.14
CA ARG A 56 -1.42 -17.78 7.04
C ARG A 56 -0.97 -16.36 7.40
N LEU A 57 -1.22 -15.92 8.63
CA LEU A 57 -0.64 -14.70 9.19
C LEU A 57 0.53 -15.07 10.09
N PHE A 58 1.66 -14.45 9.92
CA PHE A 58 2.81 -14.51 10.82
C PHE A 58 3.00 -13.17 11.51
N GLU A 59 2.95 -13.20 12.81
CA GLU A 59 3.17 -12.04 13.68
C GLU A 59 4.61 -12.04 14.16
N CYS A 60 5.33 -10.93 13.88
CA CYS A 60 6.76 -10.82 14.18
C CYS A 60 7.06 -10.04 15.46
N GLY A 61 6.04 -9.50 16.13
CA GLY A 61 6.24 -8.49 17.15
C GLY A 61 6.79 -7.18 16.57
N ILE A 62 7.26 -6.27 17.40
CA ILE A 62 7.79 -4.96 16.97
C ILE A 62 9.19 -5.16 16.35
N ALA A 63 9.26 -5.82 15.18
CA ALA A 63 10.50 -6.23 14.53
C ALA A 63 10.37 -6.19 12.98
N GLU A 64 10.25 -5.00 12.42
CA GLU A 64 10.00 -4.78 10.99
C GLU A 64 11.10 -5.38 10.11
N ALA A 65 12.37 -5.26 10.52
CA ALA A 65 13.50 -5.86 9.81
C ALA A 65 13.38 -7.39 9.73
N ASN A 66 13.02 -8.04 10.84
CA ASN A 66 12.79 -9.48 10.90
C ASN A 66 11.60 -9.90 10.04
N MET A 67 10.50 -9.13 10.09
CA MET A 67 9.31 -9.37 9.26
C MET A 67 9.64 -9.37 7.77
N VAL A 68 10.44 -8.39 7.31
CA VAL A 68 10.91 -8.33 5.91
C VAL A 68 11.75 -9.55 5.56
N ALA A 69 12.69 -9.96 6.42
CA ALA A 69 13.53 -11.13 6.20
C ALA A 69 12.73 -12.44 6.12
N ILE A 70 11.76 -12.64 7.02
CA ILE A 70 10.82 -13.78 6.98
C ILE A 70 10.01 -13.75 5.68
N GLY A 71 9.45 -12.58 5.33
CA GLY A 71 8.69 -12.40 4.09
C GLY A 71 9.52 -12.75 2.85
N ALA A 72 10.78 -12.31 2.79
CA ALA A 72 11.69 -12.66 1.70
C ALA A 72 11.91 -14.18 1.59
N GLY A 73 12.14 -14.85 2.72
CA GLY A 73 12.28 -16.32 2.78
C GLY A 73 11.02 -17.06 2.32
N LEU A 74 9.84 -16.60 2.71
CA LEU A 74 8.57 -17.16 2.27
C LEU A 74 8.34 -16.96 0.76
N ALA A 75 8.73 -15.81 0.21
CA ALA A 75 8.65 -15.55 -1.22
C ALA A 75 9.55 -16.50 -2.02
N LEU A 76 10.77 -16.74 -1.55
CA LEU A 76 11.71 -17.70 -2.14
C LEU A 76 11.20 -19.15 -2.04
N SER A 77 10.32 -19.44 -1.09
CA SER A 77 9.65 -20.75 -0.92
C SER A 77 8.36 -20.87 -1.77
N GLY A 78 8.09 -19.92 -2.67
CA GLY A 78 6.94 -19.95 -3.59
C GLY A 78 5.65 -19.38 -3.02
N LYS A 79 5.68 -18.70 -1.88
CA LYS A 79 4.54 -17.93 -1.35
C LYS A 79 4.50 -16.53 -1.96
N ILE A 80 3.36 -15.86 -1.79
CA ILE A 80 3.15 -14.45 -2.18
C ILE A 80 2.92 -13.68 -0.86
N PRO A 81 3.99 -13.28 -0.17
CA PRO A 81 3.84 -12.59 1.10
C PRO A 81 3.53 -11.11 0.92
N PHE A 82 2.59 -10.63 1.74
CA PHE A 82 2.32 -9.23 2.00
C PHE A 82 2.79 -8.91 3.42
N VAL A 83 3.75 -8.02 3.59
CA VAL A 83 4.22 -7.55 4.90
C VAL A 83 3.73 -6.14 5.14
N SER A 84 3.18 -5.86 6.32
CA SER A 84 2.59 -4.57 6.63
C SER A 84 2.96 -4.07 8.02
N SER A 85 3.26 -2.78 8.10
CA SER A 85 3.45 -2.00 9.32
C SER A 85 3.18 -0.53 9.02
N PHE A 86 3.38 0.37 9.97
CA PHE A 86 3.42 1.80 9.65
C PHE A 86 4.58 2.09 8.70
N SER A 87 4.31 2.92 7.71
CA SER A 87 5.28 3.24 6.66
C SER A 87 6.60 3.77 7.23
N ALA A 88 6.51 4.64 8.25
CA ALA A 88 7.68 5.17 8.95
C ALA A 88 8.58 4.07 9.51
N PHE A 89 8.00 3.04 10.13
CA PHE A 89 8.78 1.97 10.74
C PHE A 89 9.29 0.98 9.70
N LEU A 90 8.42 0.56 8.81
CA LEU A 90 8.75 -0.43 7.79
C LEU A 90 9.86 0.05 6.86
N MET A 91 9.76 1.31 6.40
CA MET A 91 10.71 1.87 5.43
C MET A 91 12.01 2.37 6.06
N THR A 92 12.05 2.63 7.35
CA THR A 92 13.31 3.03 8.02
C THR A 92 14.00 1.86 8.69
N LYS A 93 13.31 1.14 9.60
CA LYS A 93 13.91 0.01 10.33
C LYS A 93 14.12 -1.22 9.46
N GLY A 94 13.28 -1.43 8.43
CA GLY A 94 13.38 -2.56 7.50
C GLY A 94 14.20 -2.27 6.24
N PHE A 95 14.73 -1.04 6.06
CA PHE A 95 15.31 -0.60 4.79
C PHE A 95 16.48 -1.45 4.32
N GLU A 96 17.39 -1.82 5.21
CA GLU A 96 18.54 -2.68 4.87
C GLU A 96 18.06 -4.05 4.35
N GLN A 97 17.07 -4.65 4.99
CA GLN A 97 16.49 -5.93 4.56
C GLN A 97 15.76 -5.78 3.23
N LEU A 98 15.02 -4.69 3.04
CA LEU A 98 14.37 -4.39 1.76
C LEU A 98 15.41 -4.24 0.64
N ARG A 99 16.54 -3.57 0.92
CA ARG A 99 17.60 -3.38 -0.04
C ARG A 99 18.32 -4.68 -0.38
N CYS A 100 18.79 -5.42 0.62
CA CYS A 100 19.69 -6.55 0.44
C CYS A 100 18.99 -7.88 0.20
N LEU A 101 17.82 -8.10 0.82
CA LEU A 101 17.12 -9.37 0.74
C LEU A 101 15.96 -9.36 -0.26
N VAL A 102 15.50 -8.17 -0.69
CA VAL A 102 14.32 -8.04 -1.55
C VAL A 102 14.67 -7.36 -2.87
N ALA A 103 15.15 -6.12 -2.84
CA ALA A 103 15.43 -5.34 -4.04
C ALA A 103 16.57 -5.93 -4.87
N TYR A 104 17.72 -6.17 -4.26
CA TYR A 104 18.89 -6.67 -4.96
C TYR A 104 18.66 -8.02 -5.66
N PRO A 105 18.11 -9.05 -4.98
CA PRO A 105 17.80 -10.34 -5.63
C PRO A 105 16.45 -10.37 -6.36
N ASN A 106 15.71 -9.26 -6.45
CA ASN A 106 14.40 -9.15 -7.10
C ASN A 106 13.35 -10.14 -6.55
N VAL A 107 13.22 -10.21 -5.23
CA VAL A 107 12.32 -11.15 -4.55
C VAL A 107 10.86 -10.68 -4.62
N ASN A 108 9.94 -11.61 -4.82
CA ASN A 108 8.51 -11.36 -4.95
C ASN A 108 7.81 -11.03 -3.63
N LEU A 109 8.24 -9.96 -2.94
CA LEU A 109 7.67 -9.47 -1.69
C LEU A 109 6.77 -8.25 -1.92
N LYS A 110 5.59 -8.25 -1.30
CA LYS A 110 4.67 -7.10 -1.29
C LYS A 110 4.80 -6.37 0.04
N VAL A 111 5.22 -5.13 -0.01
CA VAL A 111 5.51 -4.28 1.15
C VAL A 111 4.43 -3.23 1.24
N VAL A 112 3.68 -3.19 2.32
CA VAL A 112 2.54 -2.26 2.47
C VAL A 112 2.77 -1.35 3.66
N GLY A 113 3.11 -0.10 3.36
CA GLY A 113 3.23 0.96 4.37
C GLY A 113 1.89 1.63 4.63
N THR A 114 1.42 1.55 5.88
CA THR A 114 0.21 2.26 6.30
C THR A 114 0.54 3.53 7.08
N HIS A 115 -0.45 4.36 7.37
CA HIS A 115 -0.30 5.58 8.18
C HIS A 115 0.73 6.57 7.61
N SER A 116 0.81 6.65 6.28
CA SER A 116 1.85 7.42 5.60
C SER A 116 1.61 8.93 5.65
N GLY A 117 2.72 9.69 5.71
CA GLY A 117 2.72 11.14 5.67
C GLY A 117 2.23 11.82 6.96
N ILE A 118 2.04 13.13 6.89
CA ILE A 118 1.58 13.95 8.04
C ILE A 118 0.13 13.67 8.44
N SER A 119 -0.64 13.04 7.56
CA SER A 119 -2.06 12.76 7.78
C SER A 119 -2.34 11.70 8.85
N ILE A 120 -1.31 11.05 9.39
CA ILE A 120 -1.44 10.17 10.56
C ILE A 120 -1.98 10.93 11.78
N GLY A 121 -1.62 12.19 11.93
CA GLY A 121 -2.18 13.10 12.92
C GLY A 121 -1.60 12.93 14.33
N GLU A 122 -2.45 12.57 15.29
CA GLU A 122 -2.16 12.60 16.72
C GLU A 122 -1.02 11.68 17.20
N ASP A 123 -0.62 10.67 16.41
CA ASP A 123 0.51 9.80 16.78
C ASP A 123 1.85 10.56 16.76
N GLY A 124 1.88 11.70 16.05
CA GLY A 124 3.01 12.63 16.10
C GLY A 124 4.13 12.33 15.10
N PRO A 125 5.19 13.15 15.10
CA PRO A 125 6.20 13.18 14.04
C PRO A 125 7.04 11.91 13.92
N SER A 126 7.23 11.15 15.00
CA SER A 126 8.00 9.90 14.94
C SER A 126 7.31 8.79 14.12
N GLN A 127 6.00 8.90 13.89
CA GLN A 127 5.23 7.99 13.07
C GLN A 127 4.89 8.56 11.68
N MET A 128 5.17 9.85 11.43
CA MET A 128 4.96 10.49 10.13
C MET A 128 6.02 10.06 9.14
N SER A 129 5.62 9.28 8.13
CA SER A 129 6.53 8.86 7.05
C SER A 129 6.53 9.89 5.94
N MET A 130 7.55 10.73 5.89
CA MET A 130 7.73 11.76 4.86
C MET A 130 8.61 11.27 3.70
N GLU A 131 9.48 10.31 3.99
CA GLU A 131 10.55 9.81 3.12
C GLU A 131 10.24 8.48 2.46
N ASP A 132 9.13 7.83 2.77
CA ASP A 132 8.80 6.47 2.35
C ASP A 132 8.81 6.27 0.83
N LEU A 133 8.23 7.19 0.08
CA LEU A 133 8.22 7.12 -1.39
C LEU A 133 9.63 7.30 -1.96
N ALA A 134 10.43 8.19 -1.38
CA ALA A 134 11.81 8.40 -1.80
C ALA A 134 12.67 7.17 -1.52
N LEU A 135 12.54 6.57 -0.34
CA LEU A 135 13.23 5.34 0.04
C LEU A 135 12.83 4.17 -0.86
N ALA A 136 11.52 3.97 -1.09
CA ALA A 136 11.04 2.91 -1.98
C ALA A 136 11.51 3.13 -3.43
N GLY A 137 11.45 4.38 -3.92
CA GLY A 137 11.90 4.75 -5.27
C GLY A 137 13.41 4.66 -5.49
N ALA A 138 14.21 4.68 -4.42
CA ALA A 138 15.66 4.49 -4.48
C ALA A 138 16.07 3.01 -4.61
N LEU A 139 15.16 2.07 -4.33
CA LEU A 139 15.43 0.64 -4.39
C LEU A 139 15.25 0.12 -5.82
N PRO A 140 16.22 -0.61 -6.39
CA PRO A 140 16.07 -1.21 -7.71
C PRO A 140 14.95 -2.26 -7.70
N ASN A 141 14.34 -2.48 -8.87
CA ASN A 141 13.28 -3.44 -9.09
C ASN A 141 11.94 -3.17 -8.38
N PHE A 142 11.87 -2.22 -7.46
CA PHE A 142 10.62 -1.89 -6.78
C PHE A 142 9.63 -1.17 -7.70
N THR A 143 8.40 -1.66 -7.74
CA THR A 143 7.26 -0.89 -8.24
C THR A 143 6.60 -0.18 -7.06
N VAL A 144 6.45 1.14 -7.16
CA VAL A 144 5.91 1.99 -6.08
C VAL A 144 4.51 2.45 -6.44
N LEU A 145 3.53 2.15 -5.59
CA LEU A 145 2.11 2.47 -5.78
C LEU A 145 1.59 3.32 -4.63
N ALA A 146 0.93 4.41 -4.94
CA ALA A 146 0.26 5.28 -3.96
C ALA A 146 -1.21 5.50 -4.38
N PRO A 147 -2.09 4.51 -4.13
CA PRO A 147 -3.49 4.59 -4.52
C PRO A 147 -4.24 5.72 -3.81
N ALA A 148 -5.20 6.32 -4.49
CA ALA A 148 -5.93 7.50 -4.06
C ALA A 148 -7.17 7.18 -3.23
N ASP A 149 -7.85 6.07 -3.52
CA ASP A 149 -9.14 5.68 -2.94
C ASP A 149 -9.26 4.16 -2.78
N GLU A 150 -10.45 3.69 -2.39
CA GLU A 150 -10.71 2.26 -2.22
C GLU A 150 -10.60 1.47 -3.53
N VAL A 151 -11.04 2.05 -4.66
CA VAL A 151 -11.05 1.38 -5.97
C VAL A 151 -9.63 1.16 -6.47
N SER A 152 -8.84 2.22 -6.48
CA SER A 152 -7.43 2.14 -6.88
C SER A 152 -6.59 1.30 -5.90
N THR A 153 -6.93 1.30 -4.60
CA THR A 153 -6.27 0.43 -3.60
C THR A 153 -6.57 -1.04 -3.86
N LYS A 154 -7.84 -1.39 -4.09
CA LYS A 154 -8.22 -2.78 -4.41
C LYS A 154 -7.54 -3.26 -5.68
N TRP A 155 -7.49 -2.42 -6.72
CA TRP A 155 -6.76 -2.72 -7.94
C TRP A 155 -5.27 -2.92 -7.66
N ALA A 156 -4.62 -2.01 -6.92
CA ALA A 156 -3.19 -2.08 -6.61
C ALA A 156 -2.82 -3.37 -5.87
N VAL A 157 -3.65 -3.81 -4.91
CA VAL A 157 -3.44 -5.04 -4.16
C VAL A 157 -3.56 -6.28 -5.07
N LYS A 158 -4.57 -6.33 -5.93
CA LYS A 158 -4.76 -7.42 -6.90
C LYS A 158 -3.64 -7.45 -7.93
N TRP A 159 -3.27 -6.30 -8.47
CA TRP A 159 -2.17 -6.19 -9.41
C TRP A 159 -0.84 -6.63 -8.78
N ALA A 160 -0.56 -6.19 -7.56
CA ALA A 160 0.65 -6.58 -6.85
C ALA A 160 0.72 -8.10 -6.62
N ALA A 161 -0.39 -8.74 -6.29
CA ALA A 161 -0.43 -10.20 -6.12
C ALA A 161 -0.11 -10.97 -7.42
N ALA A 162 -0.52 -10.44 -8.56
CA ALA A 162 -0.25 -11.04 -9.88
C ALA A 162 1.14 -10.70 -10.44
N HIS A 163 1.73 -9.58 -10.01
CA HIS A 163 3.05 -9.14 -10.44
C HIS A 163 4.15 -9.95 -9.76
N VAL A 164 5.15 -10.41 -10.52
CA VAL A 164 6.36 -11.07 -9.98
C VAL A 164 7.44 -10.02 -9.80
N GLY A 165 7.85 -9.80 -8.56
CA GLY A 165 8.84 -8.80 -8.16
C GLY A 165 8.39 -8.00 -6.93
N PRO A 166 9.26 -7.16 -6.39
CA PRO A 166 8.95 -6.38 -5.20
C PRO A 166 8.02 -5.20 -5.53
N VAL A 167 7.04 -4.99 -4.66
CA VAL A 167 6.07 -3.89 -4.78
C VAL A 167 5.96 -3.19 -3.44
N PHE A 168 6.02 -1.86 -3.44
CA PHE A 168 5.64 -1.04 -2.29
C PHE A 168 4.29 -0.39 -2.55
N ILE A 169 3.34 -0.58 -1.62
CA ILE A 169 2.02 0.06 -1.65
C ILE A 169 1.91 1.00 -0.46
N ARG A 170 1.68 2.28 -0.74
CA ARG A 170 1.52 3.33 0.26
C ARG A 170 0.05 3.56 0.58
N THR A 171 -0.36 3.41 1.84
CA THR A 171 -1.75 3.66 2.27
C THR A 171 -1.82 4.64 3.44
N GLY A 172 -2.94 5.36 3.54
CA GLY A 172 -3.20 6.39 4.54
C GLY A 172 -4.12 5.92 5.67
N ARG A 173 -4.07 6.64 6.81
CA ARG A 173 -4.95 6.45 7.96
C ARG A 173 -6.32 7.11 7.79
N PRO A 174 -6.42 8.37 7.30
CA PRO A 174 -7.70 9.03 7.13
C PRO A 174 -8.60 8.35 6.09
N LYS A 175 -9.90 8.57 6.22
CA LYS A 175 -10.84 8.28 5.14
C LYS A 175 -10.54 9.15 3.94
N THR A 176 -10.74 8.62 2.74
CA THR A 176 -10.55 9.33 1.48
C THR A 176 -11.88 9.45 0.74
N ALA A 177 -11.97 10.41 -0.18
CA ALA A 177 -13.08 10.42 -1.12
C ALA A 177 -12.93 9.28 -2.12
N THR A 178 -14.06 8.73 -2.60
CA THR A 178 -14.10 7.82 -3.75
C THR A 178 -14.01 8.65 -5.02
N ILE A 179 -13.01 8.38 -5.84
CA ILE A 179 -12.69 9.13 -7.06
C ILE A 179 -13.05 8.33 -8.30
N TYR A 180 -12.70 7.05 -8.29
CA TYR A 180 -12.85 6.17 -9.43
C TYR A 180 -14.13 5.34 -9.36
N ASP A 181 -14.69 5.02 -10.53
CA ASP A 181 -15.83 4.12 -10.63
C ASP A 181 -15.45 2.69 -10.23
N ALA A 182 -16.42 1.94 -9.70
CA ALA A 182 -16.24 0.54 -9.36
C ALA A 182 -15.81 -0.27 -10.60
N GLY A 183 -14.69 -0.98 -10.49
CA GLY A 183 -14.14 -1.75 -11.62
C GLY A 183 -13.17 -0.98 -12.52
N ALA A 184 -12.83 0.28 -12.20
CA ALA A 184 -11.78 1.00 -12.89
C ALA A 184 -10.47 0.20 -12.89
N THR A 185 -9.76 0.24 -14.02
CA THR A 185 -8.48 -0.41 -14.22
C THR A 185 -7.40 0.64 -14.49
N PHE A 186 -6.17 0.33 -14.12
CA PHE A 186 -5.05 1.26 -14.25
C PHE A 186 -3.89 0.53 -14.96
N GLU A 187 -3.00 1.30 -15.55
CA GLU A 187 -1.79 0.77 -16.20
C GLU A 187 -0.56 1.37 -15.51
N ILE A 188 0.39 0.50 -15.14
CA ILE A 188 1.64 0.96 -14.50
C ILE A 188 2.43 1.84 -15.48
N GLY A 189 2.94 2.96 -14.96
CA GLY A 189 3.69 3.92 -15.76
C GLY A 189 2.84 4.91 -16.56
N LYS A 190 1.49 4.83 -16.45
CA LYS A 190 0.59 5.79 -17.09
C LYS A 190 -0.17 6.63 -16.06
N ALA A 191 -0.29 7.92 -16.35
CA ALA A 191 -1.17 8.81 -15.61
C ALA A 191 -2.62 8.67 -16.11
N VAL A 192 -3.56 8.92 -15.21
CA VAL A 192 -5.00 9.02 -15.54
C VAL A 192 -5.38 10.49 -15.55
N GLU A 193 -5.85 10.99 -16.69
CA GLU A 193 -6.41 12.32 -16.78
C GLU A 193 -7.81 12.34 -16.19
N LEU A 194 -8.00 13.11 -15.11
CA LEU A 194 -9.28 13.25 -14.42
C LEU A 194 -10.04 14.50 -14.91
N LEU A 195 -9.35 15.61 -15.06
CA LEU A 195 -9.88 16.89 -15.54
C LEU A 195 -9.03 17.39 -16.69
N SER A 196 -9.65 17.82 -17.78
CA SER A 196 -8.98 18.45 -18.92
C SER A 196 -8.85 19.96 -18.73
N GLY A 197 -7.78 20.53 -19.25
CA GLY A 197 -7.52 21.97 -19.20
C GLY A 197 -6.33 22.35 -20.07
N SER A 198 -6.01 23.65 -20.13
CA SER A 198 -4.94 24.18 -20.98
C SER A 198 -3.91 25.06 -20.25
N ASP A 199 -4.20 25.54 -19.04
CA ASP A 199 -3.44 26.57 -18.37
C ASP A 199 -2.35 26.01 -17.44
N VAL A 200 -2.67 24.89 -16.75
CA VAL A 200 -1.77 24.24 -15.80
C VAL A 200 -2.06 22.76 -15.73
N THR A 201 -1.02 21.95 -15.46
CA THR A 201 -1.17 20.52 -15.15
C THR A 201 -0.89 20.28 -13.68
N LEU A 202 -1.88 19.74 -12.95
CA LEU A 202 -1.72 19.27 -11.58
C LEU A 202 -1.51 17.76 -11.61
N MET A 203 -0.38 17.29 -11.06
CA MET A 203 -0.08 15.86 -10.90
C MET A 203 -0.17 15.49 -9.42
N ALA A 204 -1.04 14.56 -9.07
CA ALA A 204 -1.27 14.14 -7.71
C ALA A 204 -1.30 12.61 -7.59
N HIS A 205 -1.00 12.11 -6.40
CA HIS A 205 -1.11 10.69 -6.05
C HIS A 205 -1.63 10.54 -4.61
N GLY A 206 -2.07 9.34 -4.27
CA GLY A 206 -2.61 9.07 -2.95
C GLY A 206 -3.82 9.97 -2.63
N MET A 207 -3.99 10.30 -1.37
CA MET A 207 -5.13 11.11 -0.90
C MET A 207 -5.17 12.52 -1.48
N LEU A 208 -4.03 13.06 -1.98
CA LEU A 208 -3.98 14.39 -2.58
C LEU A 208 -4.67 14.47 -3.94
N VAL A 209 -5.05 13.36 -4.56
CA VAL A 209 -5.83 13.38 -5.80
C VAL A 209 -7.19 14.05 -5.60
N ALA A 210 -7.85 13.76 -4.46
CA ALA A 210 -9.12 14.42 -4.13
C ALA A 210 -8.97 15.92 -3.90
N GLU A 211 -7.85 16.36 -3.34
CA GLU A 211 -7.56 17.77 -3.09
C GLU A 211 -7.20 18.53 -4.40
N ALA A 212 -6.68 17.81 -5.40
CA ALA A 212 -6.32 18.39 -6.71
C ALA A 212 -7.54 18.54 -7.64
N ILE A 213 -8.66 17.85 -7.41
CA ILE A 213 -9.92 17.94 -8.14
C ILE A 213 -10.71 19.17 -7.69
#